data_5e815e1727415449d5661fd15ce6da06
#
_entry.id   5e815e1727415449d5661fd15ce6da06
#
_cell.length_a   1.000
_cell.length_b   1.000
_cell.length_c   1.000
_cell.angle_alpha   90.00
_cell.angle_beta   90.00
_cell.angle_gamma   90.00
#
_symmetry.space_group_name_H-M   'P 1'
#
loop_
_entity.id
_entity.type
_entity.pdbx_description
1 polymer ?
#
loop_
_entity_poly.entity_id
_entity_poly.type
_entity_poly.pdbx_seq_one_letter_code
_entity_poly.pdbx_strand_id
1 'polypeptide(L)'
;MNLSWSQSYAPSPSENGSTAIYKDSSVFISWGSSVEIVRGFMDIQSPGMGMVNYGLEINAIGPPDNNVVSLGDGGQAIFQFNTSIKNGPGPDFAIFENGFADHYMELAFVEVSSNGIDYYPFESVSETPCNIQLDNFSYSDCGYIRNLAGKYRVYYGTPFDLDELTDVSGIDINNITNIRITDVVGCINPDFASADSQGNIINDPYPTPFESGGFDLDAIGVIHNNLSIQEHEINYSVFPNPADDHIKIDGFKQDKIYIFDAFGIMVKEFNGQSTSVQNLASGLYFIRQGNHAISFLKN
;
A
#
# COMPACT_ATOMS: atom_id res chain seq x y z
N MET A 1 -33.47 28.52 -12.71
CA MET A 1 -33.60 27.15 -12.21
C MET A 1 -32.23 26.78 -11.67
N ASN A 2 -32.05 26.76 -10.37
CA ASN A 2 -30.82 26.23 -9.81
C ASN A 2 -30.91 24.71 -9.95
N LEU A 3 -30.19 24.14 -10.90
CA LEU A 3 -29.91 22.72 -10.91
C LEU A 3 -28.94 22.48 -9.72
N SER A 4 -29.44 22.01 -8.60
CA SER A 4 -28.58 21.40 -7.59
C SER A 4 -28.07 20.11 -8.19
N TRP A 5 -26.81 20.08 -8.59
CA TRP A 5 -26.12 18.85 -8.89
C TRP A 5 -26.08 18.08 -7.57
N SER A 6 -26.66 16.93 -7.53
CA SER A 6 -26.54 16.00 -6.39
C SER A 6 -25.13 15.42 -6.48
N GLN A 7 -24.34 15.51 -5.40
CA GLN A 7 -23.11 14.74 -5.27
C GLN A 7 -23.43 13.27 -5.53
N SER A 8 -22.78 12.68 -6.51
CA SER A 8 -23.05 11.28 -6.90
C SER A 8 -22.16 10.30 -6.14
N TYR A 9 -20.95 10.75 -5.73
CA TYR A 9 -19.92 9.90 -5.10
C TYR A 9 -19.52 10.43 -3.71
N ALA A 10 -18.70 9.64 -3.01
CA ALA A 10 -18.27 9.97 -1.65
C ALA A 10 -17.65 11.37 -1.55
N PRO A 11 -18.03 12.17 -0.55
CA PRO A 11 -17.57 13.54 -0.36
C PRO A 11 -16.16 13.61 0.24
N SER A 12 -15.71 14.84 0.53
CA SER A 12 -14.39 15.13 1.12
C SER A 12 -14.18 14.48 2.49
N PRO A 13 -12.92 14.32 2.96
CA PRO A 13 -12.61 13.70 4.25
C PRO A 13 -13.28 14.38 5.45
N SER A 14 -13.63 15.67 5.34
CA SER A 14 -14.28 16.42 6.40
C SER A 14 -15.80 16.22 6.48
N GLU A 15 -16.40 15.50 5.53
CA GLU A 15 -17.83 15.35 5.38
C GLU A 15 -18.34 13.94 5.72
N ASN A 16 -19.61 13.85 6.13
CA ASN A 16 -20.25 12.56 6.40
C ASN A 16 -20.44 11.76 5.11
N GLY A 17 -20.06 10.48 5.13
CA GLY A 17 -20.14 9.59 3.98
C GLY A 17 -18.86 9.52 3.17
N SER A 18 -17.80 10.22 3.59
CA SER A 18 -16.47 10.08 3.01
C SER A 18 -15.96 8.65 3.11
N THR A 19 -15.31 8.18 2.05
CA THR A 19 -14.59 6.89 2.03
C THR A 19 -13.09 7.06 2.22
N ALA A 20 -12.61 8.30 2.43
CA ALA A 20 -11.21 8.60 2.65
C ALA A 20 -10.64 7.85 3.85
N ILE A 21 -9.45 7.27 3.71
CA ILE A 21 -8.79 6.52 4.79
C ILE A 21 -7.60 7.33 5.30
N TYR A 22 -7.66 7.73 6.59
CA TYR A 22 -6.56 8.45 7.21
C TYR A 22 -5.29 7.58 7.33
N LYS A 23 -4.13 8.15 7.08
CA LYS A 23 -2.84 7.46 6.98
C LYS A 23 -2.46 6.59 8.20
N ASP A 24 -2.87 7.00 9.41
CA ASP A 24 -2.59 6.28 10.65
C ASP A 24 -3.70 5.26 11.00
N SER A 25 -4.59 4.95 10.06
CA SER A 25 -5.61 3.93 10.24
C SER A 25 -4.97 2.55 10.42
N SER A 26 -5.45 1.80 11.40
CA SER A 26 -4.99 0.42 11.67
C SER A 26 -5.39 -0.60 10.59
N VAL A 27 -6.13 -0.20 9.58
CA VAL A 27 -6.47 -1.07 8.43
C VAL A 27 -5.26 -1.33 7.52
N PHE A 28 -4.27 -0.42 7.50
CA PHE A 28 -3.07 -0.61 6.71
C PHE A 28 -2.13 -1.62 7.35
N ILE A 29 -1.84 -2.70 6.63
CA ILE A 29 -0.97 -3.80 7.08
C ILE A 29 0.44 -3.73 6.47
N SER A 30 0.58 -3.04 5.35
CA SER A 30 1.87 -2.80 4.68
C SER A 30 1.78 -1.59 3.75
N TRP A 31 2.92 -1.21 3.17
CA TRP A 31 3.07 -0.06 2.28
C TRP A 31 3.85 -0.43 1.03
N GLY A 32 3.67 0.33 -0.04
CA GLY A 32 4.49 0.21 -1.24
C GLY A 32 5.98 0.30 -0.92
N SER A 33 6.79 -0.59 -1.48
CA SER A 33 8.23 -0.71 -1.17
C SER A 33 9.14 -0.72 -2.39
N SER A 34 8.58 -0.77 -3.59
CA SER A 34 9.33 -0.73 -4.85
C SER A 34 8.46 -0.05 -5.90
N VAL A 35 9.01 0.98 -6.54
CA VAL A 35 8.33 1.74 -7.59
C VAL A 35 9.31 2.11 -8.69
N GLU A 36 8.84 2.10 -9.92
CA GLU A 36 9.49 2.68 -11.09
C GLU A 36 8.70 3.91 -11.53
N ILE A 37 9.38 5.04 -11.81
CA ILE A 37 8.77 6.29 -12.20
C ILE A 37 9.14 6.62 -13.64
N VAL A 38 8.12 6.86 -14.46
CA VAL A 38 8.25 7.43 -15.80
C VAL A 38 7.69 8.85 -15.76
N ARG A 39 8.56 9.84 -15.82
CA ARG A 39 8.16 11.25 -15.74
C ARG A 39 7.40 11.69 -16.99
N GLY A 40 6.36 12.48 -16.80
CA GLY A 40 5.62 13.18 -17.82
C GLY A 40 6.12 14.61 -18.03
N PHE A 41 5.42 15.38 -18.87
CA PHE A 41 5.78 16.75 -19.18
C PHE A 41 5.37 17.72 -18.07
N MET A 42 6.09 18.85 -17.97
CA MET A 42 5.61 19.99 -17.16
C MET A 42 4.38 20.63 -17.78
N ASP A 43 4.25 20.59 -19.11
CA ASP A 43 3.10 21.01 -19.88
C ASP A 43 3.11 20.26 -21.23
N ILE A 44 2.17 19.33 -21.40
CA ILE A 44 2.08 18.50 -22.60
C ILE A 44 1.80 19.31 -23.88
N GLN A 45 1.18 20.47 -23.76
CA GLN A 45 0.96 21.38 -24.90
C GLN A 45 2.25 22.16 -25.25
N SER A 46 3.20 22.22 -24.34
CA SER A 46 4.47 22.93 -24.48
C SER A 46 5.65 22.02 -24.15
N PRO A 47 5.87 20.90 -24.87
CA PRO A 47 6.86 19.88 -24.51
C PRO A 47 8.31 20.39 -24.48
N GLY A 48 8.55 21.55 -25.09
CA GLY A 48 9.84 22.25 -25.01
C GLY A 48 10.21 22.76 -23.60
N MET A 49 9.27 22.78 -22.65
CA MET A 49 9.54 23.09 -21.24
C MET A 49 10.25 21.93 -20.51
N GLY A 50 10.18 20.71 -21.05
CA GLY A 50 10.79 19.52 -20.47
C GLY A 50 9.82 18.72 -19.60
N MET A 51 10.40 17.77 -18.88
CA MET A 51 9.64 16.89 -17.96
C MET A 51 9.78 17.40 -16.52
N VAL A 52 8.80 17.02 -15.67
CA VAL A 52 8.88 17.26 -14.23
C VAL A 52 10.08 16.53 -13.61
N ASN A 53 10.59 17.03 -12.50
CA ASN A 53 11.78 16.46 -11.86
C ASN A 53 11.72 16.48 -10.31
N TYR A 54 10.60 16.91 -9.73
CA TYR A 54 10.46 17.01 -8.28
C TYR A 54 10.35 15.64 -7.63
N GLY A 55 11.05 15.48 -6.50
CA GLY A 55 11.07 14.25 -5.70
C GLY A 55 11.86 13.10 -6.33
N LEU A 56 12.08 12.07 -5.54
CA LEU A 56 12.75 10.83 -5.92
C LEU A 56 11.80 9.65 -5.71
N GLU A 57 12.06 8.53 -6.35
CA GLU A 57 11.29 7.28 -6.19
C GLU A 57 11.10 6.88 -4.72
N ILE A 58 12.12 7.08 -3.89
CA ILE A 58 12.08 6.78 -2.46
C ILE A 58 11.01 7.57 -1.70
N ASN A 59 10.58 8.73 -2.21
CA ASN A 59 9.55 9.54 -1.60
C ASN A 59 8.16 8.90 -1.67
N ALA A 60 7.93 8.00 -2.64
CA ALA A 60 6.67 7.25 -2.76
C ALA A 60 6.69 5.90 -2.00
N ILE A 61 7.73 5.64 -1.19
CA ILE A 61 7.92 4.36 -0.50
C ILE A 61 7.68 4.50 0.99
N GLY A 62 6.91 3.56 1.55
CA GLY A 62 6.55 3.57 2.97
C GLY A 62 5.27 4.34 3.27
N PRO A 63 5.00 4.68 4.54
CA PRO A 63 3.84 5.47 4.94
C PRO A 63 3.91 6.91 4.40
N PRO A 64 2.75 7.54 4.09
CA PRO A 64 2.74 8.90 3.58
C PRO A 64 3.26 9.89 4.60
N ASP A 65 4.21 10.71 4.18
CA ASP A 65 4.89 11.69 5.01
C ASP A 65 4.91 13.11 4.41
N ASN A 66 4.21 13.29 3.27
CA ASN A 66 4.14 14.52 2.47
C ASN A 66 5.46 14.84 1.71
N ASN A 67 6.38 13.89 1.63
CA ASN A 67 7.47 13.95 0.68
C ASN A 67 7.06 13.16 -0.56
N VAL A 68 6.82 13.84 -1.66
CA VAL A 68 6.20 13.25 -2.84
C VAL A 68 7.15 13.11 -4.02
N VAL A 69 6.70 12.37 -5.01
CA VAL A 69 7.30 12.30 -6.34
C VAL A 69 6.27 12.74 -7.37
N SER A 70 6.56 13.82 -8.10
CA SER A 70 5.64 14.35 -9.11
C SER A 70 5.70 13.55 -10.39
N LEU A 71 4.56 13.19 -10.93
CA LEU A 71 4.50 12.40 -12.17
C LEU A 71 4.57 13.27 -13.42
N GLY A 72 3.93 14.46 -13.43
CA GLY A 72 3.80 15.31 -14.61
C GLY A 72 2.77 14.80 -15.62
N ASP A 73 2.40 15.63 -16.59
CA ASP A 73 1.37 15.34 -17.59
C ASP A 73 1.60 13.98 -18.27
N GLY A 74 0.73 13.02 -17.98
CA GLY A 74 0.79 11.65 -18.52
C GLY A 74 1.91 10.78 -17.96
N GLY A 75 2.59 11.22 -16.90
CA GLY A 75 3.61 10.44 -16.22
C GLY A 75 3.04 9.23 -15.49
N GLN A 76 3.89 8.27 -15.17
CA GLN A 76 3.47 6.99 -14.59
C GLN A 76 4.34 6.58 -13.40
N ALA A 77 3.70 5.91 -12.45
CA ALA A 77 4.34 5.16 -11.38
C ALA A 77 3.89 3.71 -11.42
N ILE A 78 4.85 2.77 -11.39
CA ILE A 78 4.57 1.33 -11.41
C ILE A 78 5.13 0.70 -10.14
N PHE A 79 4.25 0.34 -9.21
CA PHE A 79 4.62 -0.40 -8.01
C PHE A 79 4.67 -1.89 -8.29
N GLN A 80 5.66 -2.55 -7.66
CA GLN A 80 5.75 -4.00 -7.61
C GLN A 80 5.69 -4.46 -6.14
N PHE A 81 4.84 -5.43 -5.86
CA PHE A 81 4.62 -5.98 -4.52
C PHE A 81 5.22 -7.38 -4.40
N ASN A 82 6.16 -7.57 -3.46
CA ASN A 82 6.72 -8.89 -3.14
C ASN A 82 5.68 -9.82 -2.50
N THR A 83 4.77 -9.23 -1.73
CA THR A 83 3.58 -9.92 -1.21
C THR A 83 2.38 -9.35 -1.94
N SER A 84 1.75 -10.17 -2.79
CA SER A 84 0.65 -9.72 -3.63
C SER A 84 -0.54 -9.23 -2.79
N ILE A 85 -1.20 -8.19 -3.29
CA ILE A 85 -2.47 -7.70 -2.75
C ILE A 85 -3.56 -8.69 -3.18
N LYS A 86 -4.53 -8.91 -2.32
CA LYS A 86 -5.67 -9.78 -2.61
C LYS A 86 -6.97 -9.09 -2.31
N ASN A 87 -8.03 -9.56 -2.95
CA ASN A 87 -9.38 -9.17 -2.63
C ASN A 87 -9.78 -9.59 -1.20
N GLY A 88 -10.42 -8.68 -0.48
CA GLY A 88 -10.94 -8.86 0.87
C GLY A 88 -12.24 -8.06 1.07
N PRO A 89 -12.82 -8.05 2.26
CA PRO A 89 -14.04 -7.27 2.51
C PRO A 89 -13.80 -5.76 2.45
N GLY A 90 -14.36 -5.06 1.45
CA GLY A 90 -14.20 -3.64 1.22
C GLY A 90 -12.84 -3.28 0.59
N PRO A 91 -12.35 -2.04 0.72
CA PRO A 91 -11.14 -1.61 0.02
C PRO A 91 -9.91 -2.47 0.33
N ASP A 92 -9.08 -2.75 -0.68
CA ASP A 92 -7.88 -3.58 -0.57
C ASP A 92 -6.59 -2.78 -0.50
N PHE A 93 -6.61 -1.56 -1.01
CA PHE A 93 -5.51 -0.61 -0.92
C PHE A 93 -6.02 0.82 -1.04
N ALA A 94 -5.15 1.79 -0.70
CA ALA A 94 -5.43 3.20 -0.89
C ALA A 94 -4.19 3.94 -1.39
N ILE A 95 -4.41 4.96 -2.25
CA ILE A 95 -3.36 5.78 -2.84
C ILE A 95 -3.40 7.17 -2.22
N PHE A 96 -2.23 7.67 -1.83
CA PHE A 96 -2.03 8.96 -1.17
C PHE A 96 -1.36 9.94 -2.13
N GLU A 97 -1.86 11.14 -2.11
CA GLU A 97 -1.41 12.32 -2.83
C GLU A 97 -1.33 13.49 -1.83
N ASN A 98 -0.67 14.60 -2.16
CA ASN A 98 -0.39 15.67 -1.21
C ASN A 98 -1.28 16.91 -1.34
N GLY A 99 -2.42 16.86 -2.01
CA GLY A 99 -3.36 17.97 -2.16
C GLY A 99 -3.57 18.75 -0.86
N PHE A 100 -3.35 20.05 -0.90
CA PHE A 100 -3.26 20.89 0.30
C PHE A 100 -4.61 21.26 0.92
N ALA A 101 -5.72 20.95 0.24
CA ALA A 101 -7.08 21.25 0.73
C ALA A 101 -8.10 20.23 0.23
N ASP A 102 -9.22 20.10 0.97
CA ASP A 102 -10.40 19.43 0.44
C ASP A 102 -10.81 20.14 -0.87
N HIS A 103 -11.23 19.43 -1.90
CA HIS A 103 -11.60 19.97 -3.22
C HIS A 103 -10.46 20.51 -4.10
N TYR A 104 -9.20 20.53 -3.64
CA TYR A 104 -8.04 20.65 -4.51
C TYR A 104 -7.57 19.26 -4.87
N MET A 105 -7.66 18.90 -6.11
CA MET A 105 -7.40 17.55 -6.60
C MET A 105 -6.44 17.60 -7.78
N GLU A 106 -5.42 16.77 -7.77
CA GLU A 106 -4.63 16.38 -8.92
C GLU A 106 -4.83 14.88 -9.09
N LEU A 107 -5.42 14.48 -10.22
CA LEU A 107 -6.01 13.16 -10.37
C LEU A 107 -5.08 12.18 -11.11
N ALA A 108 -5.23 10.90 -10.82
CA ALA A 108 -4.55 9.85 -11.57
C ALA A 108 -5.43 8.61 -11.78
N PHE A 109 -5.27 7.97 -12.93
CA PHE A 109 -5.82 6.66 -13.22
C PHE A 109 -5.10 5.58 -12.43
N VAL A 110 -5.83 4.52 -12.08
CA VAL A 110 -5.31 3.39 -11.33
C VAL A 110 -5.64 2.10 -12.07
N GLU A 111 -4.61 1.30 -12.28
CA GLU A 111 -4.70 0.00 -12.93
C GLU A 111 -3.95 -1.03 -12.10
N VAL A 112 -4.42 -2.26 -12.11
CA VAL A 112 -3.82 -3.37 -11.38
C VAL A 112 -3.43 -4.52 -12.31
N SER A 113 -2.43 -5.29 -11.93
CA SER A 113 -1.95 -6.44 -12.70
C SER A 113 -1.62 -7.61 -11.77
N SER A 114 -1.96 -8.82 -12.20
CA SER A 114 -1.57 -10.07 -11.54
C SER A 114 -0.32 -10.73 -12.13
N ASN A 115 0.25 -10.18 -13.22
CA ASN A 115 1.41 -10.75 -13.93
C ASN A 115 2.49 -9.70 -14.31
N GLY A 116 2.26 -8.41 -14.05
CA GLY A 116 3.16 -7.31 -14.38
C GLY A 116 3.19 -6.93 -15.87
N ILE A 117 2.33 -7.52 -16.70
CA ILE A 117 2.27 -7.33 -18.17
C ILE A 117 0.92 -6.75 -18.57
N ASP A 118 -0.16 -7.44 -18.22
CA ASP A 118 -1.53 -7.03 -18.52
C ASP A 118 -2.10 -6.23 -17.37
N TYR A 119 -2.47 -4.98 -17.63
CA TYR A 119 -3.01 -4.06 -16.64
C TYR A 119 -4.50 -3.82 -16.88
N TYR A 120 -5.28 -3.83 -15.83
CA TYR A 120 -6.74 -3.70 -15.82
C TYR A 120 -7.12 -2.46 -15.03
N PRO A 121 -7.79 -1.48 -15.68
CA PRO A 121 -8.16 -0.22 -15.03
C PRO A 121 -9.38 -0.39 -14.13
N PHE A 122 -9.41 0.38 -13.04
CA PHE A 122 -10.67 0.67 -12.36
C PHE A 122 -11.54 1.56 -13.24
N GLU A 123 -12.87 1.35 -13.19
CA GLU A 123 -13.82 2.18 -13.92
C GLU A 123 -13.87 3.59 -13.32
N SER A 124 -13.12 4.51 -13.93
CA SER A 124 -13.04 5.90 -13.50
C SER A 124 -14.24 6.71 -14.00
N VAL A 125 -14.71 7.66 -13.19
CA VAL A 125 -15.75 8.63 -13.59
C VAL A 125 -15.39 10.02 -13.10
N SER A 126 -15.57 11.03 -13.97
CA SER A 126 -15.46 12.44 -13.63
C SER A 126 -16.68 13.21 -14.15
N GLU A 127 -17.49 13.74 -13.24
CA GLU A 127 -18.60 14.62 -13.51
C GLU A 127 -18.22 16.12 -13.39
N THR A 128 -16.91 16.41 -13.25
CA THR A 128 -16.41 17.79 -13.18
C THR A 128 -16.77 18.55 -14.45
N PRO A 129 -17.43 19.73 -14.35
CA PRO A 129 -17.83 20.48 -15.52
C PRO A 129 -16.64 20.88 -16.41
N CYS A 130 -16.75 20.62 -17.72
CA CYS A 130 -15.70 20.88 -18.71
C CYS A 130 -15.96 22.12 -19.58
N ASN A 131 -16.83 23.02 -19.16
CA ASN A 131 -17.13 24.27 -19.90
C ASN A 131 -16.10 25.38 -19.65
N ILE A 132 -15.33 25.30 -18.60
CA ILE A 132 -14.24 26.20 -18.22
C ILE A 132 -13.09 25.34 -17.68
N GLN A 133 -11.84 25.55 -18.18
CA GLN A 133 -10.65 24.93 -17.66
C GLN A 133 -10.44 25.31 -16.21
N LEU A 134 -10.23 24.34 -15.34
CA LEU A 134 -9.69 24.57 -14.00
C LEU A 134 -8.24 25.02 -14.13
N ASP A 135 -7.91 26.19 -13.60
CA ASP A 135 -6.52 26.63 -13.52
C ASP A 135 -5.75 25.88 -12.41
N ASN A 136 -4.45 26.09 -12.35
CA ASN A 136 -3.53 25.37 -11.48
C ASN A 136 -3.78 25.50 -9.97
N PHE A 137 -4.71 26.33 -9.54
CA PHE A 137 -5.13 26.51 -8.14
C PHE A 137 -6.64 26.46 -7.97
N SER A 138 -7.35 25.98 -8.97
CA SER A 138 -8.81 25.85 -8.91
C SER A 138 -9.23 24.66 -8.05
N TYR A 139 -10.45 24.77 -7.53
CA TYR A 139 -11.08 23.75 -6.72
C TYR A 139 -12.21 23.08 -7.50
N SER A 140 -12.40 21.79 -7.30
CA SER A 140 -13.53 21.02 -7.80
C SER A 140 -14.14 20.16 -6.70
N ASP A 141 -15.41 19.78 -6.83
CA ASP A 141 -16.06 18.93 -5.84
C ASP A 141 -15.62 17.46 -6.00
N CYS A 142 -14.99 16.90 -4.98
CA CYS A 142 -14.59 15.48 -4.99
C CYS A 142 -15.80 14.52 -5.08
N GLY A 143 -17.02 14.97 -4.78
CA GLY A 143 -18.25 14.23 -5.03
C GLY A 143 -18.54 13.98 -6.52
N TYR A 144 -17.83 14.62 -7.45
CA TYR A 144 -17.90 14.34 -8.89
C TYR A 144 -16.99 13.20 -9.34
N ILE A 145 -16.10 12.71 -8.45
CA ILE A 145 -15.00 11.80 -8.81
C ILE A 145 -15.22 10.42 -8.23
N ARG A 146 -15.05 9.39 -9.08
CA ARG A 146 -14.98 7.98 -8.68
C ARG A 146 -13.76 7.31 -9.30
N ASN A 147 -13.08 6.46 -8.54
CA ASN A 147 -11.97 5.59 -8.96
C ASN A 147 -10.83 6.34 -9.70
N LEU A 148 -10.57 7.58 -9.27
CA LEU A 148 -9.35 8.30 -9.59
C LEU A 148 -8.61 8.59 -8.29
N ALA A 149 -7.31 8.29 -8.25
CA ALA A 149 -6.44 8.68 -7.13
C ALA A 149 -6.30 10.21 -7.07
N GLY A 150 -5.89 10.78 -5.92
CA GLY A 150 -5.82 12.24 -5.73
C GLY A 150 -7.13 12.92 -5.40
N LYS A 151 -8.20 12.14 -5.24
CA LYS A 151 -9.52 12.65 -4.85
C LYS A 151 -9.52 13.32 -3.48
N TYR A 152 -8.63 12.91 -2.58
CA TYR A 152 -8.60 13.35 -1.19
C TYR A 152 -7.27 14.03 -0.87
N ARG A 153 -7.35 15.08 -0.02
CA ARG A 153 -6.19 15.88 0.40
C ARG A 153 -5.14 15.05 1.14
N VAL A 154 -3.99 15.66 1.35
CA VAL A 154 -2.84 15.11 2.09
C VAL A 154 -3.24 14.33 3.34
N TYR A 155 -2.58 13.18 3.57
CA TYR A 155 -2.82 12.21 4.63
C TYR A 155 -4.14 11.41 4.56
N TYR A 156 -4.94 11.61 3.51
CA TYR A 156 -6.15 10.83 3.28
C TYR A 156 -6.05 10.07 1.96
N GLY A 157 -5.95 8.76 2.05
CA GLY A 157 -5.86 7.89 0.87
C GLY A 157 -7.20 7.70 0.17
N THR A 158 -7.17 7.69 -1.14
CA THR A 158 -8.29 7.27 -2.00
C THR A 158 -8.33 5.75 -2.04
N PRO A 159 -9.39 5.10 -1.53
CA PRO A 159 -9.49 3.65 -1.47
C PRO A 159 -9.88 3.04 -2.83
N PHE A 160 -9.42 1.81 -3.05
CA PHE A 160 -9.76 0.97 -4.21
C PHE A 160 -10.11 -0.44 -3.74
N ASP A 161 -11.19 -0.99 -4.32
CA ASP A 161 -11.78 -2.28 -3.96
C ASP A 161 -11.69 -3.22 -5.17
N LEU A 162 -10.95 -4.32 -5.02
CA LEU A 162 -10.76 -5.31 -6.09
C LEU A 162 -12.05 -6.08 -6.43
N ASP A 163 -13.06 -6.03 -5.57
CA ASP A 163 -14.39 -6.58 -5.89
C ASP A 163 -14.96 -5.96 -7.18
N GLU A 164 -14.61 -4.72 -7.52
CA GLU A 164 -15.04 -4.06 -8.75
C GLU A 164 -14.50 -4.75 -10.02
N LEU A 165 -13.47 -5.57 -9.90
CA LEU A 165 -12.84 -6.28 -11.02
C LEU A 165 -13.18 -7.79 -11.05
N THR A 166 -14.11 -8.26 -10.22
CA THR A 166 -14.47 -9.69 -10.10
C THR A 166 -14.92 -10.30 -11.43
N ASP A 167 -15.64 -9.54 -12.24
CA ASP A 167 -16.17 -10.02 -13.53
C ASP A 167 -15.22 -9.75 -14.73
N VAL A 168 -14.03 -9.17 -14.47
CA VAL A 168 -13.06 -8.86 -15.51
C VAL A 168 -12.22 -10.11 -15.80
N SER A 169 -12.26 -10.57 -17.06
CA SER A 169 -11.51 -11.76 -17.47
C SER A 169 -10.01 -11.44 -17.66
N GLY A 170 -9.15 -12.35 -17.21
CA GLY A 170 -7.71 -12.25 -17.43
C GLY A 170 -6.92 -11.71 -16.24
N ILE A 171 -7.60 -11.21 -15.20
CA ILE A 171 -6.98 -10.80 -13.95
C ILE A 171 -7.27 -11.81 -12.83
N ASP A 172 -6.30 -12.03 -11.95
CA ASP A 172 -6.48 -12.72 -10.67
C ASP A 172 -6.50 -11.69 -9.54
N ILE A 173 -7.71 -11.28 -9.13
CA ILE A 173 -7.90 -10.27 -8.05
C ILE A 173 -7.38 -10.73 -6.69
N ASN A 174 -7.09 -12.02 -6.52
CA ASN A 174 -6.47 -12.56 -5.32
C ASN A 174 -4.94 -12.59 -5.39
N ASN A 175 -4.34 -12.08 -6.47
CA ASN A 175 -2.90 -12.09 -6.66
C ASN A 175 -2.41 -10.85 -7.42
N ILE A 176 -2.72 -9.66 -6.97
CA ILE A 176 -2.24 -8.42 -7.57
C ILE A 176 -0.78 -8.20 -7.20
N THR A 177 0.08 -8.25 -8.21
CA THR A 177 1.53 -8.09 -8.07
C THR A 177 2.03 -6.70 -8.41
N ASN A 178 1.25 -5.93 -9.20
CA ASN A 178 1.62 -4.60 -9.63
C ASN A 178 0.41 -3.65 -9.61
N ILE A 179 0.67 -2.38 -9.29
CA ILE A 179 -0.26 -1.27 -9.47
C ILE A 179 0.42 -0.23 -10.35
N ARG A 180 -0.27 0.23 -11.39
CA ARG A 180 0.14 1.35 -12.22
C ARG A 180 -0.75 2.55 -11.94
N ILE A 181 -0.13 3.68 -11.70
CA ILE A 181 -0.76 4.98 -11.51
C ILE A 181 -0.33 5.82 -12.70
N THR A 182 -1.28 6.40 -13.43
CA THR A 182 -1.01 7.27 -14.59
C THR A 182 -1.66 8.62 -14.35
N ASP A 183 -0.87 9.68 -14.39
CA ASP A 183 -1.35 11.05 -14.25
C ASP A 183 -2.47 11.37 -15.24
N VAL A 184 -3.50 12.06 -14.76
CA VAL A 184 -4.57 12.62 -15.60
C VAL A 184 -4.11 13.95 -16.17
N VAL A 185 -4.01 14.04 -17.51
CA VAL A 185 -3.85 15.35 -18.15
C VAL A 185 -5.15 16.10 -18.04
N GLY A 186 -5.23 17.06 -17.13
CA GLY A 186 -6.44 17.81 -16.77
C GLY A 186 -6.94 18.81 -17.80
N CYS A 187 -6.28 18.89 -18.96
CA CYS A 187 -6.59 19.78 -20.05
C CYS A 187 -7.93 19.44 -20.71
N ILE A 188 -8.84 20.40 -20.86
CA ILE A 188 -10.10 20.18 -21.59
C ILE A 188 -9.97 20.28 -23.12
N ASN A 189 -8.78 20.57 -23.66
CA ASN A 189 -8.53 20.50 -25.10
C ASN A 189 -8.49 19.02 -25.55
N PRO A 190 -9.41 18.57 -26.43
CA PRO A 190 -9.52 17.15 -26.83
C PRO A 190 -8.24 16.53 -27.43
N ASP A 191 -7.33 17.38 -27.94
CA ASP A 191 -6.06 16.88 -28.51
C ASP A 191 -5.07 16.36 -27.44
N PHE A 192 -5.30 16.73 -26.17
CA PHE A 192 -4.42 16.41 -25.04
C PHE A 192 -5.17 15.85 -23.82
N ALA A 193 -6.49 15.99 -23.80
CA ALA A 193 -7.34 15.63 -22.68
C ALA A 193 -7.28 14.15 -22.32
N SER A 194 -7.24 13.87 -21.05
CA SER A 194 -7.58 12.54 -20.52
C SER A 194 -9.11 12.36 -20.50
N ALA A 195 -9.58 11.14 -20.70
CA ALA A 195 -11.01 10.82 -20.62
C ALA A 195 -11.23 9.69 -19.61
N ASP A 196 -12.36 9.75 -18.90
CA ASP A 196 -12.82 8.71 -18.00
C ASP A 196 -13.30 7.45 -18.75
N SER A 197 -13.68 6.41 -18.02
CA SER A 197 -14.12 5.13 -18.61
C SER A 197 -15.41 5.26 -19.43
N GLN A 198 -16.14 6.37 -19.33
CA GLN A 198 -17.36 6.66 -20.09
C GLN A 198 -17.07 7.54 -21.33
N GLY A 199 -15.82 8.00 -21.48
CA GLY A 199 -15.38 8.89 -22.57
C GLY A 199 -15.62 10.37 -22.28
N ASN A 200 -15.94 10.77 -21.04
CA ASN A 200 -16.02 12.17 -20.65
C ASN A 200 -14.61 12.73 -20.42
N ILE A 201 -14.35 13.94 -20.90
CA ILE A 201 -13.09 14.64 -20.60
C ILE A 201 -13.01 14.91 -19.09
N ILE A 202 -11.85 14.63 -18.50
CA ILE A 202 -11.56 14.93 -17.11
C ILE A 202 -10.97 16.35 -17.04
N ASN A 203 -11.64 17.23 -16.30
CA ASN A 203 -11.16 18.59 -16.04
C ASN A 203 -10.51 18.61 -14.66
N ASP A 204 -9.21 18.75 -14.65
CA ASP A 204 -8.30 18.75 -13.53
C ASP A 204 -7.45 20.04 -13.58
N PRO A 205 -6.80 20.52 -12.51
CA PRO A 205 -5.97 21.71 -12.57
C PRO A 205 -4.93 21.66 -13.69
N TYR A 206 -5.05 22.62 -14.65
CA TYR A 206 -4.20 22.68 -15.83
C TYR A 206 -4.11 24.11 -16.40
N PRO A 207 -2.93 24.59 -16.92
CA PRO A 207 -1.65 23.87 -16.89
C PRO A 207 -0.97 23.94 -15.52
N THR A 208 -0.14 22.94 -15.22
CA THR A 208 0.74 22.91 -14.04
C THR A 208 2.22 22.95 -14.45
N PRO A 209 2.70 24.05 -15.07
CA PRO A 209 4.00 24.14 -15.73
C PRO A 209 5.14 24.31 -14.73
N PHE A 210 5.20 23.44 -13.74
CA PHE A 210 6.17 23.44 -12.66
C PHE A 210 6.99 22.15 -12.67
N GLU A 211 8.17 22.17 -12.04
CA GLU A 211 8.98 20.96 -11.81
C GLU A 211 8.24 19.91 -10.96
N SER A 212 7.22 20.36 -10.20
CA SER A 212 6.33 19.57 -9.36
C SER A 212 4.90 19.53 -9.91
N GLY A 213 4.70 19.54 -11.22
CA GLY A 213 3.36 19.51 -11.82
C GLY A 213 2.79 18.09 -11.92
N GLY A 214 1.45 18.03 -12.11
CA GLY A 214 0.70 16.79 -12.20
C GLY A 214 0.58 16.06 -10.87
N PHE A 215 0.17 14.81 -10.92
CA PHE A 215 -0.08 13.98 -9.74
C PHE A 215 1.16 13.82 -8.84
N ASP A 216 1.05 14.20 -7.59
CA ASP A 216 2.11 14.18 -6.58
C ASP A 216 1.98 12.95 -5.67
N LEU A 217 2.59 11.84 -6.07
CA LEU A 217 2.49 10.55 -5.41
C LEU A 217 3.27 10.53 -4.09
N ASP A 218 2.57 10.26 -2.97
CA ASP A 218 3.15 10.11 -1.62
C ASP A 218 3.31 8.64 -1.21
N ALA A 219 2.25 7.81 -1.35
CA ALA A 219 2.30 6.41 -0.91
C ALA A 219 1.20 5.53 -1.51
N ILE A 220 1.39 4.21 -1.43
CA ILE A 220 0.30 3.21 -1.49
C ILE A 220 0.25 2.44 -0.18
N GLY A 221 -0.89 2.51 0.51
CA GLY A 221 -1.20 1.70 1.68
C GLY A 221 -1.96 0.43 1.29
N VAL A 222 -1.52 -0.72 1.77
CA VAL A 222 -2.14 -2.04 1.51
C VAL A 222 -2.99 -2.46 2.70
N ILE A 223 -4.21 -2.89 2.44
CA ILE A 223 -5.20 -3.30 3.44
C ILE A 223 -5.31 -4.82 3.48
N HIS A 224 -5.39 -5.47 2.30
CA HIS A 224 -5.46 -6.93 2.20
C HIS A 224 -4.31 -7.45 1.34
N ASN A 225 -3.56 -8.42 1.84
CA ASN A 225 -2.50 -9.07 1.07
C ASN A 225 -2.43 -10.58 1.33
N ASN A 226 -1.69 -11.27 0.48
CA ASN A 226 -1.36 -12.67 0.66
C ASN A 226 -0.15 -12.80 1.61
N LEU A 227 -0.24 -12.25 2.83
CA LEU A 227 0.65 -12.71 3.88
C LEU A 227 0.40 -14.22 4.00
N SER A 228 1.14 -15.01 3.22
CA SER A 228 1.48 -16.32 3.71
C SER A 228 2.31 -16.04 4.97
N ILE A 229 1.72 -16.21 6.14
CA ILE A 229 2.44 -16.75 7.24
C ILE A 229 2.99 -18.07 6.64
N GLN A 230 4.19 -18.06 6.06
CA GLN A 230 5.03 -19.19 6.18
C GLN A 230 5.25 -19.27 7.69
N GLU A 231 4.34 -19.92 8.41
CA GLU A 231 4.72 -20.73 9.51
C GLU A 231 5.77 -21.68 8.90
N HIS A 232 7.03 -21.25 8.89
CA HIS A 232 8.06 -22.17 9.16
C HIS A 232 7.64 -22.70 10.55
N GLU A 233 6.89 -23.79 10.57
CA GLU A 233 6.89 -24.71 11.70
C GLU A 233 8.35 -25.10 11.87
N ILE A 234 9.11 -24.22 12.54
CA ILE A 234 10.34 -24.65 13.16
C ILE A 234 9.84 -25.53 14.29
N ASN A 235 9.75 -26.82 13.99
CA ASN A 235 9.37 -27.82 14.97
C ASN A 235 10.49 -27.87 16.03
N TYR A 236 10.32 -27.02 17.04
CA TYR A 236 11.18 -27.07 18.21
C TYR A 236 10.94 -28.40 18.92
N SER A 237 11.98 -29.19 19.08
CA SER A 237 11.88 -30.46 19.80
C SER A 237 13.01 -30.63 20.78
N VAL A 238 12.77 -31.40 21.85
CA VAL A 238 13.75 -31.79 22.83
C VAL A 238 13.63 -33.29 23.06
N PHE A 239 14.76 -33.98 23.01
CA PHE A 239 14.80 -35.43 23.21
C PHE A 239 16.12 -35.86 23.86
N PRO A 240 16.10 -36.98 24.63
CA PRO A 240 14.90 -37.66 25.08
C PRO A 240 14.03 -36.76 25.99
N ASN A 241 12.75 -37.00 26.02
CA ASN A 241 11.81 -36.38 26.94
C ASN A 241 10.81 -37.46 27.41
N PRO A 242 10.88 -37.93 28.66
CA PRO A 242 11.74 -37.48 29.76
C PRO A 242 13.23 -37.71 29.53
N ALA A 243 14.05 -36.85 30.17
CA ALA A 243 15.51 -36.85 30.07
C ALA A 243 16.19 -37.36 31.36
N ASP A 244 17.25 -38.14 31.22
CA ASP A 244 18.11 -38.57 32.35
C ASP A 244 19.36 -37.67 32.46
N ASP A 245 20.32 -37.81 31.58
CA ASP A 245 21.62 -37.16 31.70
C ASP A 245 21.85 -36.03 30.70
N HIS A 246 21.30 -36.17 29.52
CA HIS A 246 21.51 -35.24 28.39
C HIS A 246 20.22 -35.01 27.64
N ILE A 247 20.13 -33.83 27.06
CA ILE A 247 19.09 -33.47 26.08
C ILE A 247 19.75 -33.04 24.78
N LYS A 248 19.07 -33.30 23.67
CA LYS A 248 19.30 -32.74 22.37
C LYS A 248 18.08 -31.92 21.96
N ILE A 249 18.32 -30.81 21.32
CA ILE A 249 17.28 -29.87 20.90
C ILE A 249 17.40 -29.61 19.39
N ASP A 250 16.29 -29.60 18.70
CA ASP A 250 16.22 -29.21 17.29
C ASP A 250 15.34 -27.95 17.13
N GLY A 251 15.55 -27.18 16.04
CA GLY A 251 14.82 -25.97 15.74
C GLY A 251 15.46 -24.69 16.30
N PHE A 252 16.29 -24.76 17.33
CA PHE A 252 16.97 -23.60 17.90
C PHE A 252 18.23 -23.22 17.09
N LYS A 253 18.52 -21.91 17.02
CA LYS A 253 19.77 -21.41 16.44
C LYS A 253 20.96 -21.80 17.34
N GLN A 254 22.18 -21.80 16.77
CA GLN A 254 23.41 -22.11 17.55
C GLN A 254 23.90 -20.95 18.44
N ASP A 255 22.95 -20.19 19.03
CA ASP A 255 23.20 -19.05 19.94
C ASP A 255 22.92 -19.48 21.38
N LYS A 256 23.01 -18.52 22.31
CA LYS A 256 22.69 -18.74 23.73
C LYS A 256 21.27 -19.26 23.94
N ILE A 257 21.19 -20.41 24.62
CA ILE A 257 19.96 -21.09 24.99
C ILE A 257 19.93 -21.19 26.51
N TYR A 258 18.77 -20.98 27.08
CA TYR A 258 18.58 -20.94 28.53
C TYR A 258 17.60 -22.02 28.98
N ILE A 259 17.92 -22.67 30.13
CA ILE A 259 17.01 -23.59 30.81
C ILE A 259 16.52 -22.93 32.09
N PHE A 260 15.20 -22.94 32.27
CA PHE A 260 14.53 -22.46 33.47
C PHE A 260 13.81 -23.60 34.17
N ASP A 261 13.75 -23.54 35.51
CA ASP A 261 12.90 -24.43 36.29
C ASP A 261 11.39 -24.03 36.20
N ALA A 262 10.53 -24.78 36.87
CA ALA A 262 9.09 -24.55 36.92
C ALA A 262 8.70 -23.21 37.59
N PHE A 263 9.62 -22.59 38.35
CA PHE A 263 9.41 -21.29 38.98
C PHE A 263 9.94 -20.13 38.15
N GLY A 264 10.48 -20.40 36.92
CA GLY A 264 11.06 -19.40 36.05
C GLY A 264 12.46 -18.94 36.44
N ILE A 265 13.16 -19.70 37.31
CA ILE A 265 14.54 -19.42 37.68
C ILE A 265 15.45 -20.05 36.62
N MET A 266 16.39 -19.26 36.08
CA MET A 266 17.38 -19.74 35.14
C MET A 266 18.38 -20.67 35.86
N VAL A 267 18.41 -21.92 35.45
CA VAL A 267 19.27 -22.96 36.04
C VAL A 267 20.48 -23.31 35.16
N LYS A 268 20.42 -22.97 33.88
CA LYS A 268 21.53 -23.24 32.95
C LYS A 268 21.49 -22.33 31.72
N GLU A 269 22.68 -21.95 31.22
CA GLU A 269 22.93 -21.36 29.91
C GLU A 269 23.86 -22.28 29.12
N PHE A 270 23.64 -22.46 27.82
CA PHE A 270 24.51 -23.23 26.94
C PHE A 270 24.39 -22.77 25.49
N ASN A 271 25.35 -23.18 24.65
CA ASN A 271 25.35 -22.97 23.22
C ASN A 271 25.32 -24.32 22.49
N GLY A 272 24.70 -24.33 21.31
CA GLY A 272 24.62 -25.52 20.46
C GLY A 272 23.35 -26.36 20.71
N GLN A 273 23.31 -27.53 20.09
CA GLN A 273 22.09 -28.36 20.00
C GLN A 273 22.01 -29.47 21.07
N SER A 274 22.92 -29.55 22.03
CA SER A 274 22.86 -30.52 23.12
C SER A 274 23.53 -30.02 24.38
N THR A 275 23.03 -30.47 25.52
CA THR A 275 23.64 -30.19 26.84
C THR A 275 23.35 -31.26 27.85
N SER A 276 24.26 -31.41 28.84
CA SER A 276 24.02 -32.29 30.01
C SER A 276 23.00 -31.66 30.94
N VAL A 277 22.07 -32.45 31.44
CA VAL A 277 21.07 -32.08 32.47
C VAL A 277 21.23 -32.96 33.73
N GLN A 278 22.32 -33.70 33.83
CA GLN A 278 22.58 -34.64 34.94
C GLN A 278 22.52 -34.00 36.32
N ASN A 279 22.94 -32.73 36.44
CA ASN A 279 22.96 -31.99 37.70
C ASN A 279 21.64 -31.28 38.04
N LEU A 280 20.62 -31.40 37.20
CA LEU A 280 19.30 -30.88 37.49
C LEU A 280 18.50 -31.86 38.34
N ALA A 281 17.72 -31.36 39.27
CA ALA A 281 16.76 -32.17 40.04
C ALA A 281 15.65 -32.72 39.12
N SER A 282 15.01 -33.80 39.53
CA SER A 282 13.84 -34.32 38.83
C SER A 282 12.72 -33.28 38.83
N GLY A 283 12.11 -33.03 37.68
CA GLY A 283 11.07 -31.99 37.52
C GLY A 283 10.87 -31.48 36.11
N LEU A 284 9.95 -30.53 35.97
CA LEU A 284 9.63 -29.86 34.72
C LEU A 284 10.57 -28.68 34.49
N TYR A 285 11.11 -28.57 33.27
CA TYR A 285 11.99 -27.51 32.84
C TYR A 285 11.54 -26.91 31.51
N PHE A 286 11.92 -25.66 31.28
CA PHE A 286 11.64 -24.91 30.04
C PHE A 286 12.96 -24.49 29.39
N ILE A 287 13.09 -24.77 28.10
CA ILE A 287 14.20 -24.30 27.26
C ILE A 287 13.73 -23.10 26.50
N ARG A 288 14.47 -22.00 26.53
CA ARG A 288 14.11 -20.74 25.88
C ARG A 288 15.25 -20.16 25.06
N GLN A 289 14.88 -19.63 23.86
CA GLN A 289 15.73 -18.78 23.05
C GLN A 289 14.86 -17.68 22.41
N GLY A 290 15.11 -16.41 22.76
CA GLY A 290 14.26 -15.29 22.35
C GLY A 290 12.81 -15.46 22.81
N ASN A 291 11.88 -15.46 21.86
CA ASN A 291 10.43 -15.62 22.12
C ASN A 291 9.96 -17.10 22.06
N HIS A 292 10.85 -18.05 21.76
CA HIS A 292 10.52 -19.47 21.64
C HIS A 292 10.83 -20.22 22.92
N ALA A 293 9.91 -21.09 23.33
CA ALA A 293 10.08 -21.95 24.51
C ALA A 293 9.46 -23.31 24.27
N ILE A 294 10.16 -24.37 24.76
CA ILE A 294 9.66 -25.75 24.82
C ILE A 294 9.92 -26.30 26.20
N SER A 295 9.22 -27.36 26.60
CA SER A 295 9.38 -27.98 27.90
C SER A 295 9.93 -29.41 27.79
N PHE A 296 10.64 -29.85 28.83
CA PHE A 296 11.02 -31.25 29.03
C PHE A 296 10.89 -31.67 30.48
N LEU A 297 10.71 -32.97 30.70
CA LEU A 297 10.68 -33.59 32.01
C LEU A 297 12.05 -34.19 32.31
N LYS A 298 12.66 -33.88 33.45
CA LYS A 298 13.87 -34.51 33.99
C LYS A 298 13.47 -35.60 34.96
N ASN A 299 13.94 -36.84 34.75
CA ASN A 299 13.78 -37.94 35.68
C ASN A 299 14.63 -37.78 36.96
#